data_165ef7802eeeb6f0e8bba4ee6ecb7896
#
_entry.id   165ef7802eeeb6f0e8bba4ee6ecb7896
#
_cell.length_a   1.000
_cell.length_b   1.000
_cell.length_c   1.000
_cell.angle_alpha   90.00
_cell.angle_beta   90.00
_cell.angle_gamma   90.00
#
_symmetry.space_group_name_H-M   'P 1'
#
loop_
_entity.id
_entity.type
_entity.pdbx_description
1 polymer ?
#
loop_
_entity_poly.entity_id
_entity_poly.type
_entity_poly.pdbx_seq_one_letter_code
_entity_poly.pdbx_strand_id
1 'polypeptide(L)'
;MKKGYVAIVGSREVPLDELELMIRIGRTMTDIGYADSSGDAFSSDKAGWWGAKQSRAYDEVGARIYLTDSHKARRRAAEYPNFIIAEDYPECWDMAKSLAFNARGNFNGLNDYGIGLHTRNAYQIHGHTLNETVKMLIYYAKPVGAVEREVVSGGTNTALRLAVMADVPVRINLATEKGLEWAEEFLSRHEEDYPYIEIDWRQILKPDDPRLEHLT
;
A
#
# COMPACT_ATOMS: atom_id res chain seq x y z
N MET A 1 -0.91 19.95 -8.26
CA MET A 1 -1.25 19.10 -9.45
C MET A 1 -0.75 17.67 -9.25
N LYS A 2 -1.63 16.68 -9.40
CA LYS A 2 -1.30 15.27 -9.23
C LYS A 2 -0.33 14.77 -10.30
N LYS A 3 0.82 14.18 -9.88
CA LYS A 3 1.88 13.66 -10.76
C LYS A 3 1.70 12.18 -11.12
N GLY A 4 0.85 11.46 -10.38
CA GLY A 4 0.60 10.03 -10.55
C GLY A 4 0.30 9.35 -9.22
N TYR A 5 0.54 8.03 -9.19
CA TYR A 5 0.30 7.22 -8.02
C TYR A 5 1.58 6.54 -7.54
N VAL A 6 1.67 6.34 -6.23
CA VAL A 6 2.65 5.49 -5.54
C VAL A 6 1.90 4.42 -4.76
N ALA A 7 2.32 3.17 -4.85
CA ALA A 7 1.75 2.12 -4.01
C ALA A 7 2.54 2.04 -2.70
N ILE A 8 1.85 2.20 -1.57
CA ILE A 8 2.42 1.98 -0.23
C ILE A 8 1.67 0.80 0.38
N VAL A 9 2.35 -0.35 0.49
CA VAL A 9 1.75 -1.63 0.86
C VAL A 9 2.72 -2.46 1.71
N GLY A 10 2.28 -3.57 2.28
CA GLY A 10 3.25 -4.47 2.92
C GLY A 10 2.66 -5.44 3.93
N SER A 11 3.52 -5.91 4.81
CA SER A 11 3.21 -6.84 5.89
C SER A 11 2.22 -6.23 6.89
N ARG A 12 1.51 -7.11 7.59
CA ARG A 12 0.72 -6.75 8.78
C ARG A 12 1.57 -6.69 10.06
N GLU A 13 2.80 -7.17 9.98
CA GLU A 13 3.75 -7.28 11.09
C GLU A 13 4.94 -6.35 10.83
N VAL A 14 4.68 -5.04 10.76
CA VAL A 14 5.71 -4.01 10.61
C VAL A 14 6.03 -3.44 11.98
N PRO A 15 7.30 -3.29 12.39
CA PRO A 15 7.65 -2.60 13.62
C PRO A 15 7.13 -1.14 13.62
N LEU A 16 7.01 -0.53 14.80
CA LEU A 16 6.40 0.80 14.94
C LEU A 16 7.23 1.88 14.24
N ASP A 17 8.55 1.81 14.37
CA ASP A 17 9.45 2.79 13.76
C ASP A 17 9.29 2.83 12.23
N GLU A 18 9.19 1.66 11.58
CA GLU A 18 8.96 1.59 10.15
C GLU A 18 7.52 1.96 9.76
N LEU A 19 6.53 1.74 10.64
CA LEU A 19 5.17 2.25 10.41
C LEU A 19 5.15 3.78 10.45
N GLU A 20 5.82 4.39 11.42
CA GLU A 20 5.97 5.84 11.50
C GLU A 20 6.70 6.39 10.28
N LEU A 21 7.76 5.71 9.85
CA LEU A 21 8.45 6.03 8.59
C LEU A 21 7.52 5.97 7.39
N MET A 22 6.66 4.95 7.29
CA MET A 22 5.67 4.83 6.21
C MET A 22 4.62 5.95 6.25
N ILE A 23 4.22 6.40 7.42
CA ILE A 23 3.33 7.56 7.61
C ILE A 23 3.99 8.82 7.06
N ARG A 24 5.24 9.08 7.45
CA ARG A 24 6.02 10.25 6.98
C ARG A 24 6.19 10.22 5.46
N ILE A 25 6.53 9.06 4.90
CA ILE A 25 6.66 8.87 3.46
C ILE A 25 5.31 9.13 2.77
N GLY A 26 4.21 8.59 3.28
CA GLY A 26 2.87 8.79 2.72
C GLY A 26 2.48 10.28 2.66
N ARG A 27 2.74 11.03 3.75
CA ARG A 27 2.53 12.48 3.79
C ARG A 27 3.40 13.19 2.75
N THR A 28 4.70 12.96 2.78
CA THR A 28 5.67 13.62 1.91
C THR A 28 5.40 13.32 0.42
N MET A 29 5.07 12.07 0.08
CA MET A 29 4.68 11.71 -1.30
C MET A 29 3.46 12.50 -1.77
N THR A 30 2.47 12.68 -0.89
CA THR A 30 1.27 13.46 -1.21
C THR A 30 1.58 14.95 -1.33
N ASP A 31 2.42 15.51 -0.45
CA ASP A 31 2.89 16.90 -0.51
C ASP A 31 3.57 17.21 -1.85
N ILE A 32 4.39 16.28 -2.36
CA ILE A 32 5.04 16.45 -3.67
C ILE A 32 4.18 16.01 -4.87
N GLY A 33 2.90 15.66 -4.64
CA GLY A 33 1.90 15.44 -5.68
C GLY A 33 1.66 14.00 -6.11
N TYR A 34 2.10 12.99 -5.35
CA TYR A 34 1.80 11.59 -5.64
C TYR A 34 0.67 11.08 -4.75
N ALA A 35 -0.39 10.54 -5.36
CA ALA A 35 -1.50 9.93 -4.65
C ALA A 35 -1.16 8.51 -4.18
N ASP A 36 -1.56 8.15 -2.96
CA ASP A 36 -1.43 6.77 -2.48
C ASP A 36 -2.36 5.81 -3.24
N SER A 37 -1.87 4.61 -3.52
CA SER A 37 -2.61 3.50 -4.13
C SER A 37 -2.41 2.23 -3.31
N SER A 38 -3.33 1.91 -2.42
CA SER A 38 -3.17 0.82 -1.45
C SER A 38 -4.47 0.04 -1.20
N GLY A 39 -4.57 -0.73 -0.13
CA GLY A 39 -5.66 -1.67 0.07
C GLY A 39 -6.30 -1.71 1.45
N ASP A 40 -6.10 -0.75 2.31
CA ASP A 40 -6.68 -0.67 3.66
C ASP A 40 -6.33 -1.87 4.59
N ALA A 41 -5.30 -2.64 4.29
CA ALA A 41 -4.84 -3.66 5.23
C ALA A 41 -4.22 -2.98 6.47
N PHE A 42 -4.48 -3.55 7.65
CA PHE A 42 -3.84 -3.07 8.87
C PHE A 42 -2.32 -3.06 8.73
N SER A 43 -1.68 -2.13 9.40
CA SER A 43 -0.25 -1.86 9.37
C SER A 43 0.15 -1.07 8.11
N SER A 44 0.90 -1.62 7.18
CA SER A 44 1.53 -0.90 6.05
C SER A 44 0.56 -0.07 5.21
N ASP A 45 -0.52 -0.69 4.69
CA ASP A 45 -1.45 0.00 3.78
C ASP A 45 -2.10 1.19 4.51
N LYS A 46 -2.51 0.97 5.77
CA LYS A 46 -3.12 2.02 6.59
C LYS A 46 -2.13 3.12 7.00
N ALA A 47 -0.87 2.78 7.25
CA ALA A 47 0.16 3.75 7.57
C ALA A 47 0.40 4.71 6.39
N GLY A 48 0.55 4.19 5.18
CA GLY A 48 0.69 5.00 3.97
C GLY A 48 -0.48 5.95 3.76
N TRP A 49 -1.71 5.42 3.80
CA TRP A 49 -2.91 6.23 3.66
C TRP A 49 -3.11 7.24 4.80
N TRP A 50 -2.84 6.84 6.05
CA TRP A 50 -2.90 7.75 7.19
C TRP A 50 -1.95 8.93 7.00
N GLY A 51 -0.73 8.67 6.55
CA GLY A 51 0.25 9.69 6.21
C GLY A 51 -0.25 10.61 5.10
N ALA A 52 -0.74 10.04 4.00
CA ALA A 52 -1.30 10.81 2.88
C ALA A 52 -2.39 11.79 3.33
N LYS A 53 -3.30 11.36 4.21
CA LYS A 53 -4.36 12.22 4.77
C LYS A 53 -3.84 13.41 5.58
N GLN A 54 -2.63 13.35 6.11
CA GLN A 54 -2.00 14.44 6.86
C GLN A 54 -1.40 15.53 5.96
N SER A 55 -1.26 15.24 4.67
CA SER A 55 -0.74 16.19 3.70
C SER A 55 -1.70 17.36 3.49
N ARG A 56 -1.15 18.57 3.41
CA ARG A 56 -1.91 19.78 3.02
C ARG A 56 -2.41 19.72 1.58
N ALA A 57 -1.79 18.89 0.75
CA ALA A 57 -2.18 18.66 -0.64
C ALA A 57 -3.21 17.53 -0.81
N TYR A 58 -3.66 16.87 0.28
CA TYR A 58 -4.51 15.68 0.18
C TYR A 58 -5.81 15.91 -0.59
N ASP A 59 -6.49 17.03 -0.38
CA ASP A 59 -7.76 17.33 -1.06
C ASP A 59 -7.58 17.49 -2.59
N GLU A 60 -6.41 17.92 -3.05
CA GLU A 60 -6.07 18.07 -4.47
C GLU A 60 -5.53 16.77 -5.06
N VAL A 61 -4.66 16.07 -4.32
CA VAL A 61 -3.91 14.90 -4.81
C VAL A 61 -4.72 13.62 -4.65
N GLY A 62 -5.36 13.44 -3.48
CA GLY A 62 -6.20 12.31 -3.15
C GLY A 62 -5.44 11.01 -2.91
N ALA A 63 -6.20 9.92 -2.88
CA ALA A 63 -5.73 8.54 -2.82
C ALA A 63 -6.72 7.62 -3.55
N ARG A 64 -6.33 6.37 -3.81
CA ARG A 64 -7.23 5.30 -4.25
C ARG A 64 -6.97 4.04 -3.43
N ILE A 65 -7.97 3.62 -2.67
CA ILE A 65 -7.85 2.50 -1.73
C ILE A 65 -8.75 1.37 -2.20
N TYR A 66 -8.13 0.30 -2.69
CA TYR A 66 -8.85 -0.84 -3.25
C TYR A 66 -9.21 -1.85 -2.17
N LEU A 67 -10.47 -2.22 -2.09
CA LEU A 67 -11.01 -3.19 -1.16
C LEU A 67 -11.50 -4.43 -1.89
N THR A 68 -11.37 -5.58 -1.27
CA THR A 68 -12.09 -6.81 -1.67
C THR A 68 -13.49 -6.77 -1.10
N ASP A 69 -14.50 -7.14 -1.89
CA ASP A 69 -15.90 -7.04 -1.51
C ASP A 69 -16.22 -7.78 -0.21
N SER A 70 -16.89 -7.08 0.67
CA SER A 70 -17.44 -7.57 1.93
C SER A 70 -18.39 -6.53 2.51
N HIS A 71 -19.27 -6.92 3.42
CA HIS A 71 -20.15 -5.96 4.09
C HIS A 71 -19.37 -4.83 4.80
N LYS A 72 -18.21 -5.13 5.39
CA LYS A 72 -17.34 -4.12 6.02
C LYS A 72 -16.74 -3.19 4.97
N ALA A 73 -16.25 -3.74 3.85
CA ALA A 73 -15.67 -2.97 2.76
C ALA A 73 -16.71 -2.01 2.14
N ARG A 74 -17.93 -2.50 1.89
CA ARG A 74 -19.04 -1.68 1.38
C ARG A 74 -19.38 -0.50 2.30
N ARG A 75 -19.40 -0.69 3.61
CA ARG A 75 -19.60 0.42 4.57
C ARG A 75 -18.47 1.45 4.48
N ARG A 76 -17.21 1.00 4.41
CA ARG A 76 -16.07 1.91 4.27
C ARG A 76 -16.07 2.68 2.95
N ALA A 77 -16.43 2.02 1.85
CA ALA A 77 -16.54 2.68 0.55
C ALA A 77 -17.68 3.73 0.52
N ALA A 78 -18.75 3.53 1.29
CA ALA A 78 -19.81 4.52 1.45
C ALA A 78 -19.39 5.73 2.31
N GLU A 79 -18.46 5.53 3.25
CA GLU A 79 -17.94 6.57 4.15
C GLU A 79 -16.82 7.40 3.51
N TYR A 80 -15.98 6.77 2.69
CA TYR A 80 -14.78 7.38 2.10
C TYR A 80 -14.82 7.32 0.56
N PRO A 81 -14.92 8.45 -0.15
CA PRO A 81 -15.06 8.47 -1.62
C PRO A 81 -13.87 7.88 -2.39
N ASN A 82 -12.71 7.83 -1.76
CA ASN A 82 -11.48 7.27 -2.33
C ASN A 82 -11.32 5.75 -2.10
N PHE A 83 -12.30 5.12 -1.44
CA PHE A 83 -12.33 3.67 -1.21
C PHE A 83 -13.15 3.00 -2.32
N ILE A 84 -12.55 2.04 -2.99
CA ILE A 84 -13.01 1.45 -4.23
C ILE A 84 -13.16 -0.05 -4.03
N ILE A 85 -14.36 -0.60 -4.27
CA ILE A 85 -14.53 -2.06 -4.29
C ILE A 85 -14.00 -2.56 -5.64
N ALA A 86 -13.00 -3.43 -5.61
CA ALA A 86 -12.34 -3.92 -6.81
C ALA A 86 -13.29 -4.71 -7.73
N GLU A 87 -14.23 -5.45 -7.14
CA GLU A 87 -15.25 -6.23 -7.83
C GLU A 87 -16.32 -5.38 -8.53
N ASP A 88 -16.41 -4.07 -8.27
CA ASP A 88 -17.31 -3.15 -8.96
C ASP A 88 -16.80 -2.77 -10.38
N TYR A 89 -15.63 -3.30 -10.77
CA TYR A 89 -15.06 -3.15 -12.12
C TYR A 89 -14.97 -4.51 -12.82
N PRO A 90 -16.12 -5.14 -13.13
CA PRO A 90 -16.16 -6.51 -13.64
C PRO A 90 -15.46 -6.68 -14.99
N GLU A 91 -15.41 -5.63 -15.82
CA GLU A 91 -14.71 -5.62 -17.11
C GLU A 91 -13.19 -5.83 -16.97
N CYS A 92 -12.61 -5.48 -15.81
CA CYS A 92 -11.18 -5.64 -15.51
C CYS A 92 -10.90 -6.81 -14.56
N TRP A 93 -11.92 -7.35 -13.90
CA TRP A 93 -11.74 -8.33 -12.82
C TRP A 93 -11.03 -9.61 -13.26
N ASP A 94 -11.42 -10.21 -14.39
CA ASP A 94 -10.81 -11.44 -14.88
C ASP A 94 -9.35 -11.21 -15.32
N MET A 95 -9.06 -10.05 -15.89
CA MET A 95 -7.69 -9.66 -16.24
C MET A 95 -6.86 -9.43 -14.97
N ALA A 96 -7.38 -8.72 -13.98
CA ALA A 96 -6.72 -8.50 -12.70
C ALA A 96 -6.42 -9.82 -11.98
N LYS A 97 -7.38 -10.76 -12.00
CA LYS A 97 -7.22 -12.10 -11.43
C LYS A 97 -6.14 -12.90 -12.15
N SER A 98 -6.09 -12.80 -13.48
CA SER A 98 -5.05 -13.46 -14.30
C SER A 98 -3.67 -12.87 -14.04
N LEU A 99 -3.54 -11.54 -13.90
CA LEU A 99 -2.30 -10.88 -13.50
C LEU A 99 -1.83 -11.34 -12.11
N ALA A 100 -2.74 -11.37 -11.14
CA ALA A 100 -2.45 -11.83 -9.79
C ALA A 100 -2.05 -13.31 -9.74
N PHE A 101 -2.71 -14.15 -10.55
CA PHE A 101 -2.35 -15.57 -10.69
C PHE A 101 -0.93 -15.73 -11.22
N ASN A 102 -0.60 -15.02 -12.29
CA ASN A 102 0.75 -15.06 -12.88
C ASN A 102 1.83 -14.55 -11.92
N ALA A 103 1.54 -13.47 -11.21
CA ALA A 103 2.45 -12.90 -10.23
C ALA A 103 2.69 -13.83 -9.02
N ARG A 104 1.63 -14.49 -8.54
CA ARG A 104 1.71 -15.42 -7.40
C ARG A 104 2.19 -16.82 -7.79
N GLY A 105 1.94 -17.24 -9.03
CA GLY A 105 2.22 -18.57 -9.58
C GLY A 105 1.05 -19.55 -9.45
N ASN A 106 0.21 -19.47 -8.44
CA ASN A 106 -1.02 -20.26 -8.28
C ASN A 106 -1.90 -19.69 -7.16
N PHE A 107 -3.13 -20.21 -7.06
CA PHE A 107 -4.06 -19.89 -5.96
C PHE A 107 -4.33 -21.08 -5.01
N ASN A 108 -3.46 -22.09 -5.03
CA ASN A 108 -3.64 -23.27 -4.19
C ASN A 108 -3.71 -22.88 -2.70
N GLY A 109 -4.67 -23.47 -1.99
CA GLY A 109 -4.91 -23.22 -0.57
C GLY A 109 -5.58 -21.90 -0.23
N LEU A 110 -5.98 -21.09 -1.22
CA LEU A 110 -6.76 -19.87 -1.00
C LEU A 110 -8.26 -20.17 -1.18
N ASN A 111 -9.08 -19.55 -0.32
CA ASN A 111 -10.51 -19.40 -0.56
C ASN A 111 -10.78 -18.19 -1.45
N ASP A 112 -12.03 -17.98 -1.86
CA ASP A 112 -12.43 -16.89 -2.76
C ASP A 112 -12.04 -15.51 -2.23
N TYR A 113 -12.18 -15.26 -0.94
CA TYR A 113 -11.75 -14.02 -0.31
C TYR A 113 -10.23 -13.82 -0.42
N GLY A 114 -9.44 -14.87 -0.19
CA GLY A 114 -7.99 -14.86 -0.37
C GLY A 114 -7.59 -14.58 -1.82
N ILE A 115 -8.28 -15.19 -2.78
CA ILE A 115 -8.09 -14.92 -4.21
C ILE A 115 -8.42 -13.44 -4.50
N GLY A 116 -9.53 -12.92 -3.95
CA GLY A 116 -9.91 -11.52 -4.07
C GLY A 116 -8.85 -10.57 -3.55
N LEU A 117 -8.22 -10.86 -2.40
CA LEU A 117 -7.11 -10.05 -1.86
C LEU A 117 -5.91 -9.98 -2.80
N HIS A 118 -5.54 -11.09 -3.46
CA HIS A 118 -4.46 -11.10 -4.44
C HIS A 118 -4.86 -10.40 -5.74
N THR A 119 -6.10 -10.59 -6.20
CA THR A 119 -6.66 -9.89 -7.37
C THR A 119 -6.67 -8.37 -7.16
N ARG A 120 -7.08 -7.92 -5.98
CA ARG A 120 -7.05 -6.50 -5.58
C ARG A 120 -5.64 -5.88 -5.70
N ASN A 121 -4.57 -6.64 -5.44
CA ASN A 121 -3.21 -6.14 -5.60
C ASN A 121 -2.91 -5.70 -7.06
N ALA A 122 -3.56 -6.30 -8.05
CA ALA A 122 -3.42 -5.84 -9.43
C ALA A 122 -3.97 -4.41 -9.60
N TYR A 123 -5.10 -4.10 -8.98
CA TYR A 123 -5.64 -2.74 -9.01
C TYR A 123 -4.77 -1.74 -8.25
N GLN A 124 -4.13 -2.15 -7.14
CA GLN A 124 -3.19 -1.28 -6.42
C GLN A 124 -2.02 -0.85 -7.30
N ILE A 125 -1.53 -1.74 -8.16
CA ILE A 125 -0.39 -1.47 -9.05
C ILE A 125 -0.82 -0.81 -10.36
N HIS A 126 -1.92 -1.23 -10.96
CA HIS A 126 -2.31 -0.84 -12.32
C HIS A 126 -3.52 0.10 -12.40
N GLY A 127 -4.17 0.44 -11.27
CA GLY A 127 -5.42 1.21 -11.26
C GLY A 127 -6.64 0.35 -11.61
N HIS A 128 -7.84 0.95 -11.49
CA HIS A 128 -9.09 0.22 -11.70
C HIS A 128 -9.38 -0.13 -13.18
N THR A 129 -8.77 0.56 -14.11
CA THR A 129 -8.82 0.22 -15.54
C THR A 129 -7.61 -0.59 -16.01
N LEU A 130 -6.72 -0.98 -15.10
CA LEU A 130 -5.48 -1.73 -15.31
C LEU A 130 -4.47 -1.10 -16.30
N ASN A 131 -4.61 0.17 -16.62
CA ASN A 131 -3.75 0.90 -17.57
C ASN A 131 -3.06 2.13 -16.93
N GLU A 132 -3.16 2.30 -15.61
CA GLU A 132 -2.64 3.44 -14.89
C GLU A 132 -1.63 3.00 -13.81
N THR A 133 -0.52 2.44 -14.28
CA THR A 133 0.53 1.88 -13.43
C THR A 133 1.14 2.91 -12.49
N VAL A 134 1.37 2.53 -11.25
CA VAL A 134 2.04 3.35 -10.25
C VAL A 134 3.47 3.70 -10.68
N LYS A 135 3.95 4.86 -10.26
CA LYS A 135 5.31 5.32 -10.56
C LYS A 135 6.35 4.69 -9.63
N MET A 136 5.90 4.20 -8.46
CA MET A 136 6.77 3.66 -7.42
C MET A 136 5.99 2.65 -6.58
N LEU A 137 6.68 1.63 -6.08
CA LEU A 137 6.21 0.73 -5.03
C LEU A 137 7.10 0.89 -3.80
N ILE A 138 6.53 1.33 -2.69
CA ILE A 138 7.17 1.38 -1.37
C ILE A 138 6.50 0.33 -0.51
N TYR A 139 7.28 -0.53 0.09
CA TYR A 139 6.69 -1.65 0.83
C TYR A 139 7.57 -2.09 2.00
N TYR A 140 6.95 -2.77 2.95
CA TYR A 140 7.65 -3.48 4.01
C TYR A 140 7.33 -4.98 3.92
N ALA A 141 8.33 -5.80 3.64
CA ALA A 141 8.20 -7.25 3.74
C ALA A 141 9.58 -7.91 3.92
N LYS A 142 9.63 -8.95 4.77
CA LYS A 142 10.88 -9.68 5.01
C LYS A 142 11.36 -10.36 3.73
N PRO A 143 12.61 -10.13 3.30
CA PRO A 143 13.20 -10.82 2.16
C PRO A 143 13.23 -12.33 2.37
N VAL A 144 13.06 -13.09 1.27
CA VAL A 144 13.20 -14.54 1.24
C VAL A 144 14.39 -14.89 0.37
N GLY A 145 15.46 -15.36 0.98
CA GLY A 145 16.75 -15.59 0.29
C GLY A 145 17.53 -14.31 0.05
N ALA A 146 18.28 -14.24 -1.03
CA ALA A 146 19.10 -13.09 -1.37
C ALA A 146 18.22 -11.88 -1.76
N VAL A 147 18.54 -10.69 -1.23
CA VAL A 147 17.76 -9.45 -1.43
C VAL A 147 17.64 -9.08 -2.91
N GLU A 148 18.68 -9.34 -3.69
CA GLU A 148 18.76 -9.04 -5.12
C GLU A 148 17.72 -9.81 -5.97
N ARG A 149 17.15 -10.89 -5.42
CA ARG A 149 16.11 -11.67 -6.10
C ARG A 149 14.74 -11.00 -6.03
N GLU A 150 14.59 -9.95 -5.21
CA GLU A 150 13.32 -9.28 -4.96
C GLU A 150 12.17 -10.26 -4.68
N VAL A 151 12.41 -11.23 -3.80
CA VAL A 151 11.39 -12.17 -3.32
C VAL A 151 11.15 -11.91 -1.84
N VAL A 152 9.90 -11.77 -1.45
CA VAL A 152 9.52 -11.48 -0.07
C VAL A 152 8.43 -12.42 0.45
N SER A 153 8.22 -12.43 1.75
CA SER A 153 7.21 -13.26 2.40
C SER A 153 5.79 -12.72 2.19
N GLY A 154 4.81 -13.61 2.23
CA GLY A 154 3.39 -13.27 2.34
C GLY A 154 2.74 -12.69 1.09
N GLY A 155 1.58 -12.06 1.30
CA GLY A 155 0.76 -11.46 0.23
C GLY A 155 1.42 -10.30 -0.50
N THR A 156 2.35 -9.60 0.16
CA THR A 156 3.13 -8.50 -0.41
C THR A 156 3.97 -8.93 -1.61
N ASN A 157 4.40 -10.21 -1.63
CA ASN A 157 5.13 -10.76 -2.79
C ASN A 157 4.32 -10.66 -4.08
N THR A 158 3.00 -10.81 -4.02
CA THR A 158 2.15 -10.65 -5.23
C THR A 158 2.18 -9.22 -5.75
N ALA A 159 2.06 -8.21 -4.87
CA ALA A 159 2.17 -6.80 -5.26
C ALA A 159 3.56 -6.48 -5.84
N LEU A 160 4.62 -6.98 -5.22
CA LEU A 160 5.98 -6.82 -5.72
C LEU A 160 6.17 -7.47 -7.10
N ARG A 161 5.70 -8.70 -7.30
CA ARG A 161 5.78 -9.38 -8.61
C ARG A 161 4.96 -8.68 -9.68
N LEU A 162 3.78 -8.16 -9.35
CA LEU A 162 3.00 -7.32 -10.26
C LEU A 162 3.76 -6.05 -10.66
N ALA A 163 4.41 -5.39 -9.70
CA ALA A 163 5.22 -4.20 -9.99
C ALA A 163 6.46 -4.52 -10.86
N VAL A 164 7.10 -5.68 -10.65
CA VAL A 164 8.19 -6.17 -11.51
C VAL A 164 7.69 -6.43 -12.93
N MET A 165 6.56 -7.13 -13.08
CA MET A 165 5.95 -7.44 -14.38
C MET A 165 5.49 -6.19 -15.14
N ALA A 166 5.18 -5.13 -14.42
CA ALA A 166 4.77 -3.82 -14.94
C ALA A 166 5.94 -2.85 -15.15
N ASP A 167 7.17 -3.30 -14.98
CA ASP A 167 8.38 -2.47 -15.07
C ASP A 167 8.31 -1.19 -14.22
N VAL A 168 7.69 -1.26 -13.01
CA VAL A 168 7.68 -0.13 -12.07
C VAL A 168 9.12 0.22 -11.72
N PRO A 169 9.59 1.45 -12.04
CA PRO A 169 11.02 1.75 -12.05
C PRO A 169 11.65 1.80 -10.65
N VAL A 170 10.86 2.13 -9.63
CA VAL A 170 11.33 2.29 -8.25
C VAL A 170 10.53 1.36 -7.33
N ARG A 171 11.24 0.46 -6.68
CA ARG A 171 10.68 -0.53 -5.73
C ARG A 171 11.54 -0.55 -4.48
N ILE A 172 11.01 -0.04 -3.38
CA ILE A 172 11.74 0.19 -2.12
C ILE A 172 11.19 -0.71 -1.03
N ASN A 173 12.02 -1.60 -0.50
CA ASN A 173 11.68 -2.43 0.64
C ASN A 173 12.23 -1.84 1.94
N LEU A 174 11.37 -1.29 2.77
CA LEU A 174 11.75 -0.71 4.06
C LEU A 174 12.18 -1.74 5.12
N ALA A 175 12.08 -3.04 4.83
CA ALA A 175 12.65 -4.10 5.67
C ALA A 175 14.15 -4.34 5.38
N THR A 176 14.79 -3.53 4.56
CA THR A 176 16.21 -3.65 4.21
C THR A 176 16.96 -2.36 4.53
N GLU A 177 18.25 -2.48 4.87
CA GLU A 177 19.12 -1.34 5.12
C GLU A 177 19.09 -0.31 3.97
N LYS A 178 19.22 -0.77 2.72
CA LYS A 178 19.14 0.08 1.53
C LYS A 178 17.77 0.79 1.40
N GLY A 179 16.69 0.15 1.82
CA GLY A 179 15.37 0.77 1.82
C GLY A 179 15.22 1.84 2.89
N LEU A 180 15.81 1.64 4.05
CA LEU A 180 15.86 2.62 5.14
C LEU A 180 16.72 3.82 4.76
N GLU A 181 17.92 3.60 4.23
CA GLU A 181 18.79 4.66 3.71
C GLU A 181 18.08 5.53 2.65
N TRP A 182 17.39 4.88 1.71
CA TRP A 182 16.59 5.58 0.73
C TRP A 182 15.49 6.45 1.38
N ALA A 183 14.80 5.92 2.38
CA ALA A 183 13.72 6.63 3.06
C ALA A 183 14.24 7.86 3.81
N GLU A 184 15.35 7.75 4.53
CA GLU A 184 16.02 8.86 5.21
C GLU A 184 16.45 9.95 4.22
N GLU A 185 17.10 9.55 3.12
CA GLU A 185 17.51 10.48 2.05
C GLU A 185 16.31 11.15 1.39
N PHE A 186 15.25 10.41 1.09
CA PHE A 186 14.02 10.94 0.52
C PHE A 186 13.36 11.97 1.44
N LEU A 187 13.18 11.65 2.71
CA LEU A 187 12.57 12.55 3.68
C LEU A 187 13.43 13.79 3.94
N SER A 188 14.74 13.64 4.06
CA SER A 188 15.65 14.79 4.25
C SER A 188 15.58 15.83 3.13
N ARG A 189 15.18 15.42 1.92
CA ARG A 189 15.06 16.29 0.74
C ARG A 189 13.68 16.89 0.54
N HIS A 190 12.65 16.20 1.00
CA HIS A 190 11.29 16.51 0.56
C HIS A 190 10.28 16.71 1.70
N GLU A 191 10.60 16.30 2.93
CA GLU A 191 9.69 16.45 4.04
C GLU A 191 9.59 17.92 4.47
N GLU A 192 8.36 18.46 4.41
CA GLU A 192 8.09 19.82 4.85
C GLU A 192 7.99 19.90 6.38
N ASP A 193 8.53 20.98 6.95
CA ASP A 193 8.47 21.25 8.40
C ASP A 193 7.10 21.85 8.78
N TYR A 194 6.13 20.98 9.02
CA TYR A 194 4.88 21.34 9.69
C TYR A 194 4.41 20.19 10.60
N PRO A 195 3.67 20.50 11.68
CA PRO A 195 3.35 19.51 12.69
C PRO A 195 2.52 18.34 12.13
N TYR A 196 2.84 17.15 12.62
CA TYR A 196 2.02 15.96 12.41
C TYR A 196 0.76 16.05 13.27
N ILE A 197 -0.36 15.54 12.75
CA ILE A 197 -1.50 15.18 13.58
C ILE A 197 -1.09 13.97 14.42
N GLU A 198 -1.44 13.95 15.69
CA GLU A 198 -1.20 12.81 16.57
C GLU A 198 -1.67 11.50 15.93
N ILE A 199 -0.81 10.48 15.94
CA ILE A 199 -1.10 9.22 15.26
C ILE A 199 -2.11 8.43 16.10
N ASP A 200 -3.30 8.23 15.57
CA ASP A 200 -4.26 7.27 16.13
C ASP A 200 -3.89 5.84 15.68
N TRP A 201 -3.04 5.20 16.47
CA TRP A 201 -2.58 3.84 16.21
C TRP A 201 -3.71 2.80 16.11
N ARG A 202 -4.88 3.05 16.73
CA ARG A 202 -6.06 2.17 16.63
C ARG A 202 -6.66 2.14 15.23
N GLN A 203 -6.38 3.13 14.40
CA GLN A 203 -6.78 3.14 13.00
C GLN A 203 -5.79 2.39 12.11
N ILE A 204 -4.53 2.26 12.53
CA ILE A 204 -3.44 1.67 11.75
C ILE A 204 -3.25 0.20 12.13
N LEU A 205 -3.25 -0.12 13.41
CA LEU A 205 -3.05 -1.45 13.96
C LEU A 205 -4.38 -2.22 14.10
N LYS A 206 -4.30 -3.53 14.20
CA LYS A 206 -5.47 -4.34 14.53
C LYS A 206 -5.96 -4.03 15.95
N PRO A 207 -7.28 -4.17 16.22
CA PRO A 207 -7.83 -3.92 17.57
C PRO A 207 -7.22 -4.78 18.69
N ASP A 208 -6.71 -5.96 18.36
CA ASP A 208 -6.08 -6.94 19.25
C ASP A 208 -4.54 -6.90 19.20
N ASP A 209 -3.96 -5.86 18.60
CA ASP A 209 -2.52 -5.71 18.49
C ASP A 209 -1.90 -5.36 19.86
N PRO A 210 -0.99 -6.20 20.40
CA PRO A 210 -0.43 -6.00 21.74
C PRO A 210 0.35 -4.68 21.88
N ARG A 211 0.82 -4.09 20.80
CA ARG A 211 1.53 -2.81 20.82
C ARG A 211 0.64 -1.65 21.25
N LEU A 212 -0.70 -1.77 21.08
CA LEU A 212 -1.65 -0.74 21.50
C LEU A 212 -1.69 -0.52 23.02
N GLU A 213 -1.30 -1.53 23.83
CA GLU A 213 -1.24 -1.40 25.30
C GLU A 213 -0.16 -0.42 25.76
N HIS A 214 0.86 -0.17 24.93
CA HIS A 214 2.02 0.67 25.25
C HIS A 214 2.00 2.06 24.55
N LEU A 215 0.98 2.31 23.72
CA LEU A 215 0.85 3.53 22.91
C LEU A 215 -0.25 4.49 23.40
N THR A 216 -0.72 4.31 24.65
CA THR A 216 -1.75 5.15 25.31
C THR A 216 -1.11 6.16 26.24
#